data_58a2df1b5176ff1336f7257c8a73fd08
#
_entry.id   58a2df1b5176ff1336f7257c8a73fd08
#
_cell.length_a   1.000
_cell.length_b   1.000
_cell.length_c   1.000
_cell.angle_alpha   90.00
_cell.angle_beta   90.00
_cell.angle_gamma   90.00
#
_symmetry.space_group_name_H-M   'P 1'
#
loop_
_entity.id
_entity.type
_entity.pdbx_description
1 polymer ?
#
loop_
_entity_poly.entity_id
_entity_poly.type
_entity_poly.pdbx_seq_one_letter_code
_entity_poly.pdbx_strand_id
1 'polypeptide(L)'
;MTQTNSTPVMTDLHDLELLLRSDTPILLIESLEEPRIVELAARLALRINEPVFCWTLTEGLRRLDLDAGAQRHLAEPPEVLRHVKVTPQQGIYVLLDFHPFLSDPLHVRLIKEIAQGYAELPRTLVLVSHALPVPPEIRHLCARFDLRLPDRSRILRLIREEAQRWQHELAKRPFRANREAIDQLSRNLLGVTESDARRLIRNAIRNDGAITSADVSAVTRAKYELLGPGGVVHFEYDTASFADVAGLDNLKEWLERRRAGLLGQASDLDRPRGILLLGVQGGGKS
;
A
#
# COMPACT_ATOMS: atom_id res chain seq x y z
N MET A 1 24.12 -28.67 11.13
CA MET A 1 24.31 -27.25 10.92
C MET A 1 23.46 -26.87 9.68
N THR A 2 22.20 -26.62 9.90
CA THR A 2 21.23 -26.19 8.85
C THR A 2 21.21 -24.67 8.85
N GLN A 3 21.86 -24.06 7.87
CA GLN A 3 21.73 -22.63 7.61
C GLN A 3 20.29 -22.37 7.13
N THR A 4 19.49 -21.77 7.98
CA THR A 4 18.24 -21.16 7.58
C THR A 4 18.57 -19.97 6.67
N ASN A 5 18.42 -20.19 5.35
CA ASN A 5 18.41 -19.14 4.35
C ASN A 5 17.19 -18.23 4.60
N SER A 6 17.33 -17.27 5.49
CA SER A 6 16.39 -16.16 5.58
C SER A 6 16.64 -15.28 4.35
N THR A 7 15.82 -15.44 3.33
CA THR A 7 15.71 -14.46 2.24
C THR A 7 15.57 -13.08 2.86
N PRO A 8 16.44 -12.10 2.57
CA PRO A 8 16.32 -10.77 3.15
C PRO A 8 14.93 -10.23 2.77
N VAL A 9 14.19 -9.75 3.77
CA VAL A 9 12.92 -9.06 3.54
C VAL A 9 13.25 -7.82 2.71
N MET A 10 13.06 -7.92 1.40
CA MET A 10 13.25 -6.81 0.47
C MET A 10 12.27 -5.71 0.86
N THR A 11 12.77 -4.53 1.21
CA THR A 11 11.96 -3.37 1.57
C THR A 11 11.69 -2.53 0.32
N ASP A 12 10.55 -1.81 0.29
CA ASP A 12 10.23 -0.89 -0.81
C ASP A 12 11.39 0.07 -1.12
N LEU A 13 12.10 0.53 -0.08
CA LEU A 13 13.26 1.42 -0.24
C LEU A 13 14.41 0.74 -0.98
N HIS A 14 14.68 -0.52 -0.69
CA HIS A 14 15.75 -1.28 -1.36
C HIS A 14 15.40 -1.58 -2.81
N ASP A 15 14.16 -1.97 -3.09
CA ASP A 15 13.71 -2.27 -4.46
C ASP A 15 13.70 -1.01 -5.32
N LEU A 16 13.26 0.13 -4.75
CA LEU A 16 13.28 1.42 -5.43
C LEU A 16 14.74 1.86 -5.73
N GLU A 17 15.67 1.65 -4.78
CA GLU A 17 17.09 1.91 -4.98
C GLU A 17 17.67 1.06 -6.12
N LEU A 18 17.35 -0.23 -6.17
CA LEU A 18 17.80 -1.12 -7.24
C LEU A 18 17.31 -0.68 -8.63
N LEU A 19 16.03 -0.28 -8.71
CA LEU A 19 15.46 0.23 -9.96
C LEU A 19 16.14 1.52 -10.42
N LEU A 20 16.44 2.44 -9.51
CA LEU A 20 17.16 3.66 -9.85
C LEU A 20 18.59 3.40 -10.30
N ARG A 21 19.25 2.39 -9.73
CA ARG A 21 20.61 1.97 -10.13
C ARG A 21 20.64 1.14 -11.41
N SER A 22 19.50 0.77 -11.98
CA SER A 22 19.40 -0.01 -13.22
C SER A 22 19.30 0.84 -14.48
N ASP A 23 19.80 2.08 -14.43
CA ASP A 23 19.82 3.03 -15.55
C ASP A 23 18.43 3.25 -16.19
N THR A 24 17.41 3.29 -15.35
CA THR A 24 16.03 3.52 -15.80
C THR A 24 15.69 4.99 -15.76
N PRO A 25 15.48 5.65 -16.92
CA PRO A 25 15.22 7.08 -16.95
C PRO A 25 13.83 7.50 -16.46
N ILE A 26 12.83 6.60 -16.54
CA ILE A 26 11.45 6.87 -16.12
C ILE A 26 10.94 5.77 -15.24
N LEU A 27 10.54 6.08 -14.01
CA LEU A 27 9.83 5.18 -13.10
C LEU A 27 8.35 5.55 -13.02
N LEU A 28 7.51 4.53 -13.02
CA LEU A 28 6.06 4.65 -12.90
C LEU A 28 5.61 4.04 -11.59
N ILE A 29 4.89 4.80 -10.77
CA ILE A 29 4.33 4.35 -9.50
C ILE A 29 2.83 4.62 -9.50
N GLU A 30 2.03 3.57 -9.66
CA GLU A 30 0.57 3.68 -9.56
C GLU A 30 0.15 3.46 -8.10
N SER A 31 -0.22 4.54 -7.41
CA SER A 31 -0.61 4.49 -6.00
C SER A 31 -1.42 5.72 -5.59
N LEU A 32 -2.29 5.54 -4.59
CA LEU A 32 -3.00 6.62 -3.88
C LEU A 32 -2.24 7.08 -2.62
N GLU A 33 -1.10 6.45 -2.31
CA GLU A 33 -0.31 6.72 -1.09
C GLU A 33 0.83 7.73 -1.34
N GLU A 34 0.52 8.88 -1.94
CA GLU A 34 1.51 9.93 -2.22
C GLU A 34 2.41 10.27 -1.03
N PRO A 35 1.89 10.51 0.21
CA PRO A 35 2.73 10.87 1.33
C PRO A 35 3.79 9.80 1.65
N ARG A 36 3.44 8.51 1.47
CA ARG A 36 4.37 7.40 1.68
C ARG A 36 5.45 7.36 0.59
N ILE A 37 5.08 7.66 -0.67
CA ILE A 37 6.05 7.71 -1.77
C ILE A 37 7.01 8.88 -1.59
N VAL A 38 6.50 10.05 -1.20
CA VAL A 38 7.34 11.23 -0.90
C VAL A 38 8.30 10.94 0.26
N GLU A 39 7.82 10.26 1.31
CA GLU A 39 8.68 9.84 2.42
C GLU A 39 9.75 8.83 1.98
N LEU A 40 9.40 7.85 1.14
CA LEU A 40 10.36 6.90 0.56
C LEU A 40 11.41 7.62 -0.28
N ALA A 41 10.99 8.58 -1.11
CA ALA A 41 11.87 9.37 -1.94
C ALA A 41 12.84 10.24 -1.12
N ALA A 42 12.35 10.87 -0.04
CA ALA A 42 13.19 11.64 0.88
C ALA A 42 14.22 10.76 1.60
N ARG A 43 13.81 9.56 2.06
CA ARG A 43 14.75 8.59 2.67
C ARG A 43 15.78 8.08 1.67
N LEU A 44 15.35 7.89 0.42
CA LEU A 44 16.24 7.46 -0.67
C LEU A 44 17.31 8.51 -0.94
N ALA A 45 16.96 9.81 -0.99
CA ALA A 45 17.88 10.92 -1.18
C ALA A 45 19.04 10.86 -0.19
N LEU A 46 18.74 10.61 1.09
CA LEU A 46 19.77 10.49 2.14
C LEU A 46 20.66 9.25 1.97
N ARG A 47 20.12 8.19 1.36
CA ARG A 47 20.84 6.92 1.22
C ARG A 47 21.76 6.88 0.01
N ILE A 48 21.32 7.44 -1.13
CA ILE A 48 22.10 7.45 -2.37
C ILE A 48 22.95 8.72 -2.53
N ASN A 49 22.75 9.70 -1.64
CA ASN A 49 23.42 11.01 -1.69
C ASN A 49 23.22 11.75 -3.03
N GLU A 50 22.01 11.66 -3.56
CA GLU A 50 21.58 12.37 -4.77
C GLU A 50 20.43 13.32 -4.46
N PRO A 51 20.34 14.47 -5.16
CA PRO A 51 19.24 15.40 -4.96
C PRO A 51 17.92 14.79 -5.46
N VAL A 52 16.92 14.83 -4.61
CA VAL A 52 15.55 14.40 -4.93
C VAL A 52 14.61 15.59 -4.84
N PHE A 53 13.87 15.78 -5.93
CA PHE A 53 12.90 16.85 -6.08
C PHE A 53 11.49 16.27 -6.13
N CYS A 54 10.52 17.02 -5.60
CA CYS A 54 9.11 16.70 -5.71
C CYS A 54 8.39 17.88 -6.34
N TRP A 55 7.60 17.60 -7.35
CA TRP A 55 6.78 18.58 -8.05
C TRP A 55 5.29 18.29 -7.86
N THR A 56 4.54 19.36 -7.65
CA THR A 56 3.08 19.37 -7.73
C THR A 56 2.64 20.59 -8.55
N LEU A 57 1.47 20.49 -9.17
CA LEU A 57 0.86 21.60 -9.92
C LEU A 57 0.61 22.83 -9.04
N THR A 58 0.38 22.64 -7.75
CA THR A 58 -0.01 23.70 -6.81
C THR A 58 1.18 24.42 -6.16
N GLU A 59 2.28 23.71 -5.95
CA GLU A 59 3.45 24.25 -5.24
C GLU A 59 4.66 24.49 -6.13
N GLY A 60 4.73 23.84 -7.29
CA GLY A 60 5.89 23.79 -8.14
C GLY A 60 6.93 22.78 -7.68
N LEU A 61 8.20 23.03 -7.93
CA LEU A 61 9.31 22.12 -7.67
C LEU A 61 9.94 22.39 -6.30
N ARG A 62 10.03 21.38 -5.46
CA ARG A 62 10.64 21.44 -4.13
C ARG A 62 11.72 20.35 -3.99
N ARG A 63 12.84 20.69 -3.40
CA ARG A 63 13.88 19.73 -3.04
C ARG A 63 13.53 19.02 -1.71
N LEU A 64 13.63 17.69 -1.67
CA LEU A 64 13.19 16.90 -0.50
C LEU A 64 14.27 16.66 0.55
N ASP A 65 15.55 16.70 0.17
CA ASP A 65 16.69 16.48 1.06
C ASP A 65 17.15 17.74 1.79
N LEU A 66 16.61 18.90 1.41
CA LEU A 66 16.87 20.19 2.03
C LEU A 66 15.57 20.88 2.41
N ASP A 67 15.59 21.62 3.51
CA ASP A 67 14.48 22.49 3.88
C ASP A 67 14.49 23.79 3.04
N ALA A 68 14.30 23.62 1.74
CA ALA A 68 14.23 24.70 0.78
C ALA A 68 12.78 24.94 0.35
N GLY A 69 12.41 26.21 0.22
CA GLY A 69 11.08 26.59 -0.25
C GLY A 69 10.79 26.07 -1.68
N ALA A 70 9.51 25.86 -1.98
CA ALA A 70 9.08 25.42 -3.30
C ALA A 70 9.26 26.52 -4.35
N GLN A 71 9.73 26.13 -5.53
CA GLN A 71 9.92 27.02 -6.68
C GLN A 71 8.60 27.13 -7.46
N ARG A 72 7.73 28.03 -7.01
CA ARG A 72 6.36 28.21 -7.56
C ARG A 72 6.32 28.59 -9.03
N HIS A 73 7.36 29.22 -9.57
CA HIS A 73 7.46 29.54 -11.00
C HIS A 73 7.59 28.28 -11.87
N LEU A 74 7.90 27.13 -11.29
CA LEU A 74 7.94 25.82 -11.95
C LEU A 74 6.67 25.01 -11.72
N ALA A 75 5.54 25.63 -11.36
CA ALA A 75 4.28 24.92 -11.16
C ALA A 75 3.69 24.40 -12.49
N GLU A 76 3.86 25.15 -13.58
CA GLU A 76 3.37 24.73 -14.89
C GLU A 76 4.14 23.52 -15.44
N PRO A 77 3.42 22.49 -15.95
CA PRO A 77 4.03 21.26 -16.44
C PRO A 77 5.15 21.45 -17.49
N PRO A 78 5.00 22.30 -18.52
CA PRO A 78 6.07 22.51 -19.50
C PRO A 78 7.29 23.22 -18.89
N GLU A 79 7.10 24.08 -17.89
CA GLU A 79 8.19 24.82 -17.27
C GLU A 79 9.06 23.91 -16.40
N VAL A 80 8.43 23.03 -15.59
CA VAL A 80 9.22 22.07 -14.80
C VAL A 80 9.96 21.09 -15.70
N LEU A 81 9.36 20.59 -16.78
CA LEU A 81 10.04 19.68 -17.71
C LEU A 81 11.20 20.37 -18.45
N ARG A 82 11.04 21.63 -18.87
CA ARG A 82 12.13 22.42 -19.46
C ARG A 82 13.25 22.65 -18.44
N HIS A 83 12.91 22.96 -17.21
CA HIS A 83 13.88 23.14 -16.13
C HIS A 83 14.68 21.85 -15.91
N VAL A 84 14.01 20.70 -15.76
CA VAL A 84 14.67 19.40 -15.61
C VAL A 84 15.60 19.10 -16.78
N LYS A 85 15.16 19.39 -18.02
CA LYS A 85 15.95 19.16 -19.24
C LYS A 85 17.25 19.93 -19.27
N VAL A 86 17.26 21.18 -18.77
CA VAL A 86 18.45 22.05 -18.83
C VAL A 86 19.28 22.05 -17.56
N THR A 87 18.83 21.48 -16.49
CA THR A 87 19.54 21.40 -15.20
C THR A 87 20.86 20.65 -15.39
N PRO A 88 22.01 21.23 -15.01
CA PRO A 88 23.34 20.65 -15.27
C PRO A 88 23.77 19.61 -14.23
N GLN A 89 22.84 19.17 -13.36
CA GLN A 89 23.10 18.21 -12.29
C GLN A 89 22.20 16.98 -12.43
N GLN A 90 22.73 15.83 -12.06
CA GLN A 90 21.95 14.62 -11.89
C GLN A 90 20.92 14.79 -10.78
N GLY A 91 19.84 14.00 -10.83
CA GLY A 91 18.82 14.05 -9.79
C GLY A 91 17.57 13.26 -10.13
N ILE A 92 16.77 13.06 -9.11
CA ILE A 92 15.51 12.34 -9.19
C ILE A 92 14.36 13.33 -9.03
N TYR A 93 13.44 13.31 -9.97
CA TYR A 93 12.31 14.22 -10.04
C TYR A 93 11.01 13.47 -9.92
N VAL A 94 10.38 13.55 -8.74
CA VAL A 94 9.09 12.93 -8.44
C VAL A 94 7.99 13.89 -8.86
N LEU A 95 7.21 13.51 -9.87
CA LEU A 95 6.12 14.31 -10.41
C LEU A 95 4.79 13.69 -9.95
N LEU A 96 4.12 14.37 -9.01
CA LEU A 96 2.84 13.90 -8.47
C LEU A 96 1.70 14.33 -9.39
N ASP A 97 0.77 13.41 -9.64
CA ASP A 97 -0.42 13.62 -10.48
C ASP A 97 -0.14 14.20 -11.87
N PHE A 98 0.97 13.77 -12.48
CA PHE A 98 1.32 14.24 -13.83
C PHE A 98 0.49 13.56 -14.94
N HIS A 99 -0.33 12.57 -14.62
CA HIS A 99 -1.10 11.76 -15.59
C HIS A 99 -1.99 12.57 -16.54
N PRO A 100 -2.68 13.70 -16.15
CA PRO A 100 -3.52 14.45 -17.09
C PRO A 100 -2.72 15.11 -18.20
N PHE A 101 -1.44 15.40 -17.92
CA PHE A 101 -0.55 16.11 -18.83
C PHE A 101 0.17 15.19 -19.81
N LEU A 102 0.05 13.86 -19.65
CA LEU A 102 0.61 12.88 -20.58
C LEU A 102 -0.14 12.76 -21.91
N SER A 103 -1.30 13.44 -22.04
CA SER A 103 -2.02 13.57 -23.31
C SER A 103 -1.49 14.69 -24.22
N ASP A 104 -0.69 15.62 -23.69
CA ASP A 104 -0.11 16.72 -24.46
C ASP A 104 1.17 16.27 -25.16
N PRO A 105 1.26 16.39 -26.50
CA PRO A 105 2.44 16.00 -27.28
C PRO A 105 3.72 16.74 -26.88
N LEU A 106 3.61 17.99 -26.41
CA LEU A 106 4.77 18.77 -25.94
C LEU A 106 5.36 18.13 -24.67
N HIS A 107 4.52 17.78 -23.72
CA HIS A 107 4.98 17.14 -22.48
C HIS A 107 5.62 15.78 -22.75
N VAL A 108 4.97 14.95 -23.56
CA VAL A 108 5.50 13.64 -23.97
C VAL A 108 6.88 13.80 -24.65
N ARG A 109 7.01 14.80 -25.52
CA ARG A 109 8.27 15.09 -26.21
C ARG A 109 9.36 15.52 -25.24
N LEU A 110 9.09 16.41 -24.30
CA LEU A 110 10.04 16.85 -23.26
C LEU A 110 10.48 15.70 -22.38
N ILE A 111 9.54 14.86 -21.90
CA ILE A 111 9.83 13.67 -21.12
C ILE A 111 10.76 12.71 -21.89
N LYS A 112 10.46 12.47 -23.17
CA LYS A 112 11.29 11.62 -24.02
C LYS A 112 12.71 12.17 -24.20
N GLU A 113 12.87 13.49 -24.38
CA GLU A 113 14.18 14.14 -24.52
C GLU A 113 14.99 14.07 -23.23
N ILE A 114 14.37 14.25 -22.06
CA ILE A 114 15.01 14.08 -20.76
C ILE A 114 15.52 12.63 -20.63
N ALA A 115 14.66 11.65 -20.93
CA ALA A 115 15.00 10.24 -20.84
C ALA A 115 16.10 9.83 -21.85
N GLN A 116 16.12 10.37 -23.05
CA GLN A 116 17.16 10.11 -24.05
C GLN A 116 18.52 10.70 -23.65
N GLY A 117 18.54 11.81 -22.89
CA GLY A 117 19.76 12.41 -22.35
C GLY A 117 20.29 11.74 -21.09
N TYR A 118 19.67 10.65 -20.63
CA TYR A 118 20.00 9.98 -19.36
C TYR A 118 21.45 9.47 -19.33
N ALA A 119 21.94 8.91 -20.42
CA ALA A 119 23.29 8.35 -20.49
C ALA A 119 24.39 9.41 -20.32
N GLU A 120 24.12 10.66 -20.71
CA GLU A 120 25.07 11.78 -20.56
C GLU A 120 24.97 12.41 -19.16
N LEU A 121 23.73 12.57 -18.67
CA LEU A 121 23.46 13.16 -17.36
C LEU A 121 22.21 12.50 -16.76
N PRO A 122 22.37 11.62 -15.76
CA PRO A 122 21.26 10.89 -15.15
C PRO A 122 20.25 11.82 -14.49
N ARG A 123 19.07 11.94 -15.10
CA ARG A 123 17.90 12.64 -14.55
C ARG A 123 16.72 11.69 -14.61
N THR A 124 16.40 11.11 -13.48
CA THR A 124 15.30 10.14 -13.39
C THR A 124 13.98 10.86 -13.15
N LEU A 125 13.00 10.61 -13.99
CA LEU A 125 11.62 11.05 -13.77
C LEU A 125 10.85 9.93 -13.06
N VAL A 126 10.22 10.24 -11.93
CA VAL A 126 9.34 9.32 -11.21
C VAL A 126 7.92 9.87 -11.32
N LEU A 127 7.09 9.23 -12.14
CA LEU A 127 5.70 9.62 -12.32
C LEU A 127 4.85 8.87 -11.30
N VAL A 128 4.11 9.61 -10.46
CA VAL A 128 3.27 9.06 -9.41
C VAL A 128 1.83 9.49 -9.63
N SER A 129 0.90 8.54 -9.68
CA SER A 129 -0.52 8.81 -9.75
C SER A 129 -1.36 7.57 -9.45
N HIS A 130 -2.68 7.73 -9.30
CA HIS A 130 -3.61 6.62 -9.15
C HIS A 130 -3.71 5.72 -10.39
N ALA A 131 -3.48 6.27 -11.58
CA ALA A 131 -3.43 5.56 -12.86
C ALA A 131 -2.52 6.32 -13.83
N LEU A 132 -1.68 5.63 -14.57
CA LEU A 132 -0.71 6.21 -15.51
C LEU A 132 -0.95 5.69 -16.92
N PRO A 133 -1.73 6.42 -17.76
CA PRO A 133 -1.88 6.10 -19.18
C PRO A 133 -0.60 6.45 -19.93
N VAL A 134 0.36 5.53 -19.96
CA VAL A 134 1.70 5.78 -20.53
C VAL A 134 1.62 5.81 -22.04
N PRO A 135 2.02 6.94 -22.68
CA PRO A 135 2.12 7.06 -24.13
C PRO A 135 3.06 6.01 -24.75
N PRO A 136 2.72 5.44 -25.92
CA PRO A 136 3.56 4.43 -26.59
C PRO A 136 5.00 4.91 -26.83
N GLU A 137 5.18 6.20 -27.08
CA GLU A 137 6.45 6.83 -27.44
C GLU A 137 7.51 6.78 -26.34
N ILE A 138 7.09 6.68 -25.07
CA ILE A 138 7.99 6.64 -23.92
C ILE A 138 7.94 5.31 -23.16
N ARG A 139 7.02 4.40 -23.50
CA ARG A 139 6.79 3.15 -22.78
C ARG A 139 8.05 2.29 -22.64
N HIS A 140 8.89 2.25 -23.68
CA HIS A 140 10.13 1.46 -23.67
C HIS A 140 11.24 2.05 -22.78
N LEU A 141 11.07 3.29 -22.29
CA LEU A 141 11.98 3.98 -21.38
C LEU A 141 11.52 3.89 -19.92
N CYS A 142 10.41 3.23 -19.67
CA CYS A 142 9.77 3.16 -18.36
C CYS A 142 9.97 1.82 -17.67
N ALA A 143 10.20 1.85 -16.36
CA ALA A 143 10.00 0.71 -15.48
C ALA A 143 8.86 0.99 -14.50
N ARG A 144 8.18 -0.06 -14.02
CA ARG A 144 7.13 0.05 -12.99
C ARG A 144 7.70 -0.32 -11.63
N PHE A 145 7.28 0.42 -10.63
CA PHE A 145 7.50 0.09 -9.22
C PHE A 145 6.15 -0.04 -8.53
N ASP A 146 5.91 -1.21 -7.97
CA ASP A 146 4.69 -1.51 -7.23
C ASP A 146 4.94 -1.34 -5.74
N LEU A 147 4.28 -0.32 -5.14
CA LEU A 147 4.32 -0.09 -3.71
C LEU A 147 3.61 -1.22 -2.98
N ARG A 148 4.32 -1.94 -2.11
CA ARG A 148 3.73 -3.06 -1.38
C ARG A 148 2.71 -2.59 -0.37
N LEU A 149 1.62 -3.32 -0.27
CA LEU A 149 0.67 -3.14 0.82
C LEU A 149 1.33 -3.53 2.15
N PRO A 150 0.89 -2.91 3.28
CA PRO A 150 1.47 -3.20 4.58
C PRO A 150 1.28 -4.66 4.96
N ASP A 151 2.38 -5.29 5.37
CA ASP A 151 2.37 -6.62 5.96
C ASP A 151 1.82 -6.58 7.40
N ARG A 152 1.60 -7.74 7.98
CA ARG A 152 1.09 -7.85 9.36
C ARG A 152 2.00 -7.14 10.37
N SER A 153 3.31 -7.20 10.18
CA SER A 153 4.28 -6.56 11.07
C SER A 153 4.16 -5.03 11.03
N ARG A 154 3.92 -4.48 9.83
CA ARG A 154 3.67 -3.04 9.65
C ARG A 154 2.34 -2.62 10.25
N ILE A 155 1.27 -3.40 10.05
CA ILE A 155 -0.04 -3.13 10.65
C ILE A 155 0.05 -3.12 12.18
N LEU A 156 0.76 -4.07 12.79
CA LEU A 156 0.98 -4.08 14.24
C LEU A 156 1.76 -2.84 14.73
N ARG A 157 2.70 -2.32 13.94
CA ARG A 157 3.37 -1.04 14.24
C ARG A 157 2.40 0.13 14.14
N LEU A 158 1.55 0.16 13.10
CA LEU A 158 0.53 1.20 12.93
C LEU A 158 -0.44 1.25 14.12
N ILE A 159 -0.89 0.09 14.62
CA ILE A 159 -1.74 0.01 15.81
C ILE A 159 -1.04 0.64 17.02
N ARG A 160 0.25 0.35 17.23
CA ARG A 160 1.03 0.95 18.34
C ARG A 160 1.20 2.46 18.17
N GLU A 161 1.53 2.93 16.96
CA GLU A 161 1.69 4.34 16.63
C GLU A 161 0.40 5.12 16.89
N GLU A 162 -0.75 4.62 16.43
CA GLU A 162 -2.05 5.27 16.65
C GLU A 162 -2.50 5.22 18.13
N ALA A 163 -2.21 4.13 18.84
CA ALA A 163 -2.47 4.02 20.27
C ALA A 163 -1.62 5.01 21.09
N GLN A 164 -0.34 5.16 20.76
CA GLN A 164 0.54 6.16 21.38
C GLN A 164 0.07 7.58 21.09
N ARG A 165 -0.31 7.89 19.84
CA ARG A 165 -0.85 9.18 19.46
C ARG A 165 -2.11 9.52 20.26
N TRP A 166 -3.04 8.57 20.36
CA TRP A 166 -4.27 8.74 21.13
C TRP A 166 -3.99 9.02 22.62
N GLN A 167 -3.03 8.30 23.23
CA GLN A 167 -2.62 8.53 24.61
C GLN A 167 -2.02 9.95 24.83
N HIS A 168 -1.28 10.46 23.84
CA HIS A 168 -0.73 11.81 23.89
C HIS A 168 -1.80 12.90 23.73
N GLU A 169 -2.76 12.72 22.80
CA GLU A 169 -3.80 13.71 22.50
C GLU A 169 -4.82 13.85 23.64
N LEU A 170 -5.17 12.77 24.31
CA LEU A 170 -6.23 12.73 25.34
C LEU A 170 -5.70 12.65 26.78
N ALA A 171 -4.47 13.17 27.01
CA ALA A 171 -3.88 13.38 28.32
C ALA A 171 -4.30 12.35 29.41
N LYS A 172 -3.75 11.11 29.33
CA LYS A 172 -3.76 10.09 30.40
C LYS A 172 -4.91 9.08 30.45
N ARG A 173 -5.73 8.91 29.43
CA ARG A 173 -6.59 7.73 29.40
C ARG A 173 -5.79 6.50 29.00
N PRO A 174 -5.74 5.43 29.81
CA PRO A 174 -4.98 4.22 29.44
C PRO A 174 -5.63 3.56 28.22
N PHE A 175 -4.81 3.32 27.20
CA PHE A 175 -5.24 2.47 26.08
C PHE A 175 -5.42 1.03 26.56
N ARG A 176 -6.55 0.41 26.23
CA ARG A 176 -6.86 -0.96 26.57
C ARG A 176 -6.94 -1.79 25.29
N ALA A 177 -6.36 -2.96 25.31
CA ALA A 177 -6.44 -3.84 24.16
C ALA A 177 -6.47 -5.31 24.58
N ASN A 178 -7.36 -6.06 23.97
CA ASN A 178 -7.33 -7.51 24.03
C ASN A 178 -6.32 -8.03 22.99
N ARG A 179 -5.41 -8.90 23.40
CA ARG A 179 -4.38 -9.49 22.52
C ARG A 179 -4.99 -10.23 21.33
N GLU A 180 -6.09 -10.96 21.55
CA GLU A 180 -6.81 -11.67 20.49
C GLU A 180 -7.44 -10.69 19.49
N ALA A 181 -8.05 -9.60 19.97
CA ALA A 181 -8.63 -8.57 19.13
C ALA A 181 -7.56 -7.86 18.27
N ILE A 182 -6.38 -7.55 18.83
CA ILE A 182 -5.25 -7.01 18.06
C ILE A 182 -4.81 -8.01 16.99
N ASP A 183 -4.72 -9.29 17.32
CA ASP A 183 -4.31 -10.33 16.39
C ASP A 183 -5.30 -10.46 15.22
N GLN A 184 -6.60 -10.51 15.52
CA GLN A 184 -7.67 -10.52 14.52
C GLN A 184 -7.69 -9.25 13.68
N LEU A 185 -7.60 -8.07 14.30
CA LEU A 185 -7.54 -6.78 13.62
C LEU A 185 -6.36 -6.73 12.66
N SER A 186 -5.18 -7.19 13.10
CA SER A 186 -3.98 -7.19 12.26
C SER A 186 -4.09 -8.07 11.02
N ARG A 187 -4.85 -9.17 11.09
CA ARG A 187 -5.15 -10.04 9.94
C ARG A 187 -6.22 -9.42 9.03
N ASN A 188 -7.25 -8.84 9.63
CA ASN A 188 -8.34 -8.25 8.86
C ASN A 188 -7.92 -7.01 8.07
N LEU A 189 -6.92 -6.28 8.54
CA LEU A 189 -6.38 -5.10 7.86
C LEU A 189 -5.37 -5.43 6.72
N LEU A 190 -5.05 -6.70 6.49
CA LEU A 190 -4.24 -7.08 5.32
C LEU A 190 -4.99 -6.76 4.02
N GLY A 191 -4.25 -6.27 3.02
CA GLY A 191 -4.80 -5.98 1.69
C GLY A 191 -5.42 -4.58 1.54
N VAL A 192 -5.25 -3.68 2.51
CA VAL A 192 -5.57 -2.24 2.37
C VAL A 192 -4.30 -1.40 2.39
N THR A 193 -4.40 -0.16 1.93
CA THR A 193 -3.30 0.81 1.97
C THR A 193 -2.91 1.17 3.41
N GLU A 194 -1.71 1.71 3.62
CA GLU A 194 -1.29 2.15 4.97
C GLU A 194 -2.18 3.28 5.49
N SER A 195 -2.57 4.20 4.63
CA SER A 195 -3.47 5.32 4.98
C SER A 195 -4.85 4.84 5.41
N ASP A 196 -5.41 3.86 4.71
CA ASP A 196 -6.69 3.25 5.07
C ASP A 196 -6.59 2.45 6.35
N ALA A 197 -5.52 1.65 6.51
CA ALA A 197 -5.28 0.92 7.75
C ALA A 197 -5.19 1.88 8.95
N ARG A 198 -4.45 3.00 8.84
CA ARG A 198 -4.39 4.03 9.88
C ARG A 198 -5.75 4.62 10.19
N ARG A 199 -6.53 4.95 9.15
CA ARG A 199 -7.88 5.51 9.32
C ARG A 199 -8.79 4.54 10.07
N LEU A 200 -8.80 3.27 9.68
CA LEU A 200 -9.60 2.22 10.31
C LEU A 200 -9.17 1.96 11.76
N ILE A 201 -7.88 1.89 12.04
CA ILE A 201 -7.33 1.73 13.39
C ILE A 201 -7.72 2.92 14.27
N ARG A 202 -7.56 4.14 13.74
CA ARG A 202 -7.91 5.37 14.47
C ARG A 202 -9.40 5.44 14.81
N ASN A 203 -10.26 5.01 13.89
CA ASN A 203 -11.69 4.97 14.14
C ASN A 203 -12.05 3.94 15.22
N ALA A 204 -11.41 2.78 15.24
CA ALA A 204 -11.60 1.78 16.29
C ALA A 204 -11.18 2.32 17.68
N ILE A 205 -10.04 3.03 17.76
CA ILE A 205 -9.52 3.54 19.05
C ILE A 205 -10.32 4.74 19.56
N ARG A 206 -10.84 5.60 18.67
CA ARG A 206 -11.48 6.88 19.07
C ARG A 206 -12.75 6.74 19.91
N ASN A 207 -13.45 5.62 19.82
CA ASN A 207 -14.72 5.42 20.52
C ASN A 207 -14.55 5.41 22.04
N ASP A 208 -13.67 4.57 22.55
CA ASP A 208 -13.51 4.33 23.99
C ASP A 208 -12.06 4.16 24.45
N GLY A 209 -11.09 4.29 23.53
CA GLY A 209 -9.66 4.06 23.81
C GLY A 209 -9.33 2.59 24.00
N ALA A 210 -10.13 1.70 23.43
CA ALA A 210 -9.89 0.26 23.49
C ALA A 210 -9.94 -0.38 22.11
N ILE A 211 -9.34 -1.57 21.99
CA ILE A 211 -9.55 -2.47 20.85
C ILE A 211 -10.11 -3.78 21.39
N THR A 212 -11.35 -4.06 21.04
CA THR A 212 -12.12 -5.23 21.46
C THR A 212 -12.56 -6.06 20.24
N SER A 213 -13.15 -7.23 20.46
CA SER A 213 -13.71 -8.05 19.38
C SER A 213 -14.87 -7.36 18.63
N ALA A 214 -15.63 -6.49 19.30
CA ALA A 214 -16.67 -5.70 18.65
C ALA A 214 -16.11 -4.74 17.62
N ASP A 215 -14.97 -4.10 17.91
CA ASP A 215 -14.29 -3.19 16.99
C ASP A 215 -13.77 -3.92 15.76
N VAL A 216 -13.33 -5.18 15.90
CA VAL A 216 -12.88 -6.00 14.77
C VAL A 216 -13.98 -6.16 13.73
N SER A 217 -15.22 -6.43 14.18
CA SER A 217 -16.38 -6.56 13.27
C SER A 217 -16.70 -5.24 12.57
N ALA A 218 -16.68 -4.12 13.31
CA ALA A 218 -16.90 -2.78 12.76
C ALA A 218 -15.83 -2.39 11.72
N VAL A 219 -14.55 -2.68 12.02
CA VAL A 219 -13.44 -2.43 11.09
C VAL A 219 -13.55 -3.30 9.84
N THR A 220 -13.97 -4.56 9.98
CA THR A 220 -14.16 -5.46 8.83
C THR A 220 -15.22 -4.91 7.89
N ARG A 221 -16.33 -4.42 8.44
CA ARG A 221 -17.40 -3.77 7.66
C ARG A 221 -16.88 -2.52 6.93
N ALA A 222 -16.25 -1.61 7.68
CA ALA A 222 -15.69 -0.38 7.13
C ALA A 222 -14.62 -0.64 6.06
N LYS A 223 -13.77 -1.66 6.23
CA LYS A 223 -12.83 -2.11 5.21
C LYS A 223 -13.52 -2.50 3.91
N TYR A 224 -14.60 -3.29 4.04
CA TYR A 224 -15.35 -3.74 2.87
C TYR A 224 -15.99 -2.57 2.11
N GLU A 225 -16.55 -1.60 2.83
CA GLU A 225 -17.10 -0.37 2.24
C GLU A 225 -16.03 0.44 1.50
N LEU A 226 -14.79 0.46 1.99
CA LEU A 226 -13.66 1.12 1.35
C LEU A 226 -13.23 0.45 0.04
N LEU A 227 -13.27 -0.88 -0.02
CA LEU A 227 -12.89 -1.63 -1.22
C LEU A 227 -13.91 -1.48 -2.35
N GLY A 228 -15.05 -0.85 -2.07
CA GLY A 228 -16.08 -0.47 -3.02
C GLY A 228 -17.08 -1.58 -3.32
N PRO A 229 -18.39 -1.28 -3.36
CA PRO A 229 -19.43 -2.26 -3.65
C PRO A 229 -19.57 -2.57 -5.15
N GLY A 230 -18.57 -2.24 -5.97
CA GLY A 230 -18.63 -2.38 -7.43
C GLY A 230 -18.40 -3.80 -7.97
N GLY A 231 -18.34 -4.82 -7.12
CA GLY A 231 -18.03 -6.20 -7.50
C GLY A 231 -19.22 -7.15 -7.42
N VAL A 232 -19.10 -8.27 -8.14
CA VAL A 232 -20.03 -9.41 -8.11
C VAL A 232 -20.02 -10.13 -6.74
N VAL A 233 -19.09 -9.74 -5.86
CA VAL A 233 -18.87 -10.35 -4.54
C VAL A 233 -19.50 -9.48 -3.47
N HIS A 234 -20.42 -10.05 -2.69
CA HIS A 234 -21.02 -9.43 -1.51
C HIS A 234 -20.40 -10.00 -0.23
N PHE A 235 -20.19 -9.14 0.76
CA PHE A 235 -19.70 -9.56 2.06
C PHE A 235 -20.89 -9.87 2.98
N GLU A 236 -20.94 -11.09 3.48
CA GLU A 236 -21.96 -11.51 4.43
C GLU A 236 -21.51 -11.15 5.84
N TYR A 237 -22.19 -10.17 6.45
CA TYR A 237 -21.86 -9.68 7.78
C TYR A 237 -22.41 -10.57 8.89
N ASP A 238 -23.51 -11.25 8.62
CA ASP A 238 -24.29 -12.02 9.60
C ASP A 238 -24.24 -13.51 9.26
N THR A 239 -23.05 -14.08 9.40
CA THR A 239 -22.87 -15.50 9.19
C THR A 239 -23.40 -16.26 10.41
N ALA A 240 -24.39 -17.14 10.18
CA ALA A 240 -24.84 -18.08 11.20
C ALA A 240 -23.66 -18.91 11.73
N SER A 241 -23.62 -19.13 13.04
CA SER A 241 -22.63 -20.03 13.62
C SER A 241 -23.04 -21.50 13.38
N PHE A 242 -22.06 -22.41 13.37
CA PHE A 242 -22.37 -23.84 13.27
C PHE A 242 -23.26 -24.34 14.42
N ALA A 243 -23.28 -23.61 15.54
CA ALA A 243 -24.17 -23.89 16.66
C ALA A 243 -25.66 -23.65 16.32
N ASP A 244 -25.92 -22.70 15.40
CA ASP A 244 -27.28 -22.33 15.00
C ASP A 244 -27.87 -23.27 13.93
N VAL A 245 -27.02 -24.12 13.33
CA VAL A 245 -27.42 -25.08 12.30
C VAL A 245 -27.87 -26.40 12.98
N ALA A 246 -29.13 -26.74 12.86
CA ALA A 246 -29.65 -28.01 13.36
C ALA A 246 -29.21 -29.18 12.46
N GLY A 247 -28.83 -30.31 13.06
CA GLY A 247 -28.37 -31.50 12.33
C GLY A 247 -26.96 -31.32 11.76
N LEU A 248 -26.67 -32.08 10.69
CA LEU A 248 -25.35 -32.12 10.01
C LEU A 248 -24.19 -32.58 10.92
N ASP A 249 -24.47 -33.43 11.90
CA ASP A 249 -23.53 -33.85 12.94
C ASP A 249 -22.25 -34.46 12.36
N ASN A 250 -22.38 -35.28 11.32
CA ASN A 250 -21.23 -35.85 10.61
C ASN A 250 -20.36 -34.80 9.95
N LEU A 251 -20.94 -33.73 9.39
CA LEU A 251 -20.21 -32.62 8.78
C LEU A 251 -19.52 -31.77 9.85
N LYS A 252 -20.24 -31.52 10.97
CA LYS A 252 -19.67 -30.78 12.12
C LYS A 252 -18.47 -31.51 12.69
N GLU A 253 -18.60 -32.83 12.92
CA GLU A 253 -17.51 -33.65 13.43
C GLU A 253 -16.33 -33.70 12.43
N TRP A 254 -16.60 -33.81 11.12
CA TRP A 254 -15.58 -33.82 10.08
C TRP A 254 -14.79 -32.51 10.04
N LEU A 255 -15.49 -31.39 10.19
CA LEU A 255 -14.85 -30.03 10.23
C LEU A 255 -14.05 -29.84 11.52
N GLU A 256 -14.56 -30.26 12.67
CA GLU A 256 -13.85 -30.11 13.95
C GLU A 256 -12.55 -30.94 13.95
N ARG A 257 -12.56 -32.16 13.42
CA ARG A 257 -11.33 -32.97 13.26
C ARG A 257 -10.29 -32.30 12.36
N ARG A 258 -10.69 -31.45 11.41
CA ARG A 258 -9.82 -30.76 10.47
C ARG A 258 -9.55 -29.30 10.82
N ARG A 259 -10.12 -28.80 11.88
CA ARG A 259 -10.00 -27.41 12.32
C ARG A 259 -8.55 -26.97 12.46
N ALA A 260 -7.71 -27.79 13.08
CA ALA A 260 -6.28 -27.50 13.24
C ALA A 260 -5.55 -27.38 11.89
N GLY A 261 -5.86 -28.26 10.94
CA GLY A 261 -5.32 -28.18 9.56
C GLY A 261 -5.84 -26.97 8.79
N LEU A 262 -7.12 -26.63 8.90
CA LEU A 262 -7.72 -25.44 8.28
C LEU A 262 -7.12 -24.14 8.83
N LEU A 263 -6.82 -24.09 10.12
CA LEU A 263 -6.19 -22.96 10.79
C LEU A 263 -4.65 -22.91 10.60
N GLY A 264 -4.06 -23.90 9.92
CA GLY A 264 -2.61 -23.99 9.72
C GLY A 264 -1.83 -24.27 11.01
N GLN A 265 -2.48 -24.87 12.01
CA GLN A 265 -1.90 -25.16 13.32
C GLN A 265 -1.34 -26.61 13.44
N ALA A 266 -1.63 -27.46 12.45
CA ALA A 266 -1.16 -28.85 12.40
C ALA A 266 -0.40 -29.09 11.09
N SER A 267 0.81 -29.66 11.19
CA SER A 267 1.67 -29.99 10.06
C SER A 267 1.31 -31.30 9.35
N ASP A 268 0.58 -32.19 10.01
CA ASP A 268 0.35 -33.57 9.57
C ASP A 268 -0.99 -33.78 8.85
N LEU A 269 -1.84 -32.77 8.79
CA LEU A 269 -3.14 -32.85 8.11
C LEU A 269 -3.11 -32.02 6.83
N ASP A 270 -3.40 -32.65 5.71
CA ASP A 270 -3.60 -31.94 4.45
C ASP A 270 -4.70 -30.90 4.60
N ARG A 271 -4.37 -29.65 4.27
CA ARG A 271 -5.33 -28.55 4.31
C ARG A 271 -6.38 -28.77 3.22
N PRO A 272 -7.67 -28.92 3.57
CA PRO A 272 -8.72 -29.04 2.56
C PRO A 272 -8.76 -27.79 1.68
N ARG A 273 -8.77 -27.97 0.38
CA ARG A 273 -8.82 -26.85 -0.60
C ARG A 273 -10.25 -26.39 -0.88
N GLY A 274 -11.24 -27.21 -0.51
CA GLY A 274 -12.64 -26.91 -0.69
C GLY A 274 -13.51 -28.07 -0.22
N ILE A 275 -14.82 -27.79 -0.05
CA ILE A 275 -15.84 -28.78 0.27
C ILE A 275 -16.94 -28.63 -0.78
N LEU A 276 -17.33 -29.74 -1.40
CA LEU A 276 -18.48 -29.81 -2.28
C LEU A 276 -19.67 -30.40 -1.53
N LEU A 277 -20.71 -29.57 -1.31
CA LEU A 277 -21.96 -30.00 -0.69
C LEU A 277 -22.98 -30.37 -1.78
N LEU A 278 -23.39 -31.65 -1.84
CA LEU A 278 -24.40 -32.13 -2.76
C LEU A 278 -25.68 -32.45 -1.98
N GLY A 279 -26.82 -32.08 -2.52
CA GLY A 279 -28.10 -32.36 -1.92
C GLY A 279 -29.27 -31.84 -2.78
N VAL A 280 -30.48 -32.30 -2.44
CA VAL A 280 -31.72 -31.86 -3.10
C VAL A 280 -31.98 -30.36 -2.88
N GLN A 281 -32.75 -29.77 -3.76
CA GLN A 281 -33.19 -28.37 -3.64
C GLN A 281 -33.99 -28.19 -2.34
N GLY A 282 -33.72 -27.13 -1.56
CA GLY A 282 -34.35 -26.95 -0.25
C GLY A 282 -33.69 -27.68 0.94
N GLY A 283 -32.56 -28.37 0.71
CA GLY A 283 -31.84 -29.11 1.75
C GLY A 283 -30.85 -28.27 2.59
N GLY A 284 -31.02 -26.96 2.69
CA GLY A 284 -30.20 -26.09 3.55
C GLY A 284 -28.72 -26.00 3.14
N LYS A 285 -28.43 -25.96 1.84
CA LYS A 285 -27.05 -25.84 1.31
C LYS A 285 -26.53 -24.41 1.27
N SER A 286 -27.38 -23.41 1.37
CA SER A 286 -27.08 -21.99 1.35
C SER A 286 -27.21 -21.37 2.73
#